data_d4c6f938bca036bb808e79b6f813b849
#
_entry.id   d4c6f938bca036bb808e79b6f813b849
#
_cell.length_a   1.000
_cell.length_b   1.000
_cell.length_c   1.000
_cell.angle_alpha   90.00
_cell.angle_beta   90.00
_cell.angle_gamma   90.00
#
_symmetry.space_group_name_H-M   'P 1'
#
loop_
_entity.id
_entity.type
_entity.pdbx_description
1 polymer ?
#
loop_
_entity_poly.entity_id
_entity_poly.type
_entity_poly.pdbx_seq_one_letter_code
_entity_poly.pdbx_strand_id
1 'polypeptide(L)'
;MTVSETQVQRIVASPALPAATTPARRAPASRPRVALLSNPKSTGNIAQLSRIRSYCADHSDIFHYEVEHVDQIGDALTSIARVRPKMLVINGGDGTVQAALTEIHNGRHFEGSPPPMAVIPSGKTNLIALDLGVHGDPIAALERLVELAQGDLGNHLVARELIALRKDGSERPVIGMFLGGAGLADTMLYCRNKIYPLGLPNAISHGLTAIALLFRLLSGIKASFLPPKARPLEVSTSSTKSLTGRFSLVIVTTLE
;
A
#
# COMPACT_ATOMS: atom_id res chain seq x y z
N MET A 1 12.13 0.29 23.65
CA MET A 1 11.48 0.90 22.49
C MET A 1 10.00 0.64 22.66
N THR A 2 9.32 1.56 23.26
CA THR A 2 7.85 1.53 23.46
C THR A 2 7.24 1.88 22.11
N VAL A 3 6.46 0.97 21.54
CA VAL A 3 5.62 1.28 20.37
C VAL A 3 4.44 2.05 20.90
N SER A 4 4.44 3.36 20.70
CA SER A 4 3.37 4.25 21.11
C SER A 4 2.15 4.01 20.25
N GLU A 5 1.02 3.90 20.90
CA GLU A 5 -0.36 3.81 20.42
C GLU A 5 -0.58 3.63 18.90
N THR A 6 -0.98 2.44 18.51
CA THR A 6 -1.64 2.20 17.23
C THR A 6 -3.06 2.75 17.35
N GLN A 7 -3.28 3.96 16.89
CA GLN A 7 -4.64 4.47 16.74
C GLN A 7 -5.21 3.97 15.41
N VAL A 8 -6.22 3.14 15.48
CA VAL A 8 -7.08 2.80 14.34
C VAL A 8 -8.03 3.98 14.14
N GLN A 9 -7.77 4.80 13.16
CA GLN A 9 -8.63 5.93 12.83
C GLN A 9 -9.51 5.57 11.64
N ARG A 10 -10.81 5.55 11.88
CA ARG A 10 -11.83 5.30 10.85
C ARG A 10 -11.90 6.54 9.95
N ILE A 11 -11.42 6.42 8.71
CA ILE A 11 -11.61 7.46 7.70
C ILE A 11 -12.99 7.20 7.06
N VAL A 12 -14.01 7.83 7.60
CA VAL A 12 -15.34 7.82 7.01
C VAL A 12 -15.37 8.91 5.94
N ALA A 13 -15.59 8.54 4.69
CA ALA A 13 -15.93 9.52 3.67
C ALA A 13 -17.24 10.20 4.07
N SER A 14 -17.21 11.52 4.28
CA SER A 14 -18.40 12.30 4.63
C SER A 14 -19.42 12.20 3.50
N PRO A 15 -20.71 11.96 3.77
CA PRO A 15 -21.74 11.94 2.72
C PRO A 15 -21.85 13.33 2.10
N ALA A 16 -21.68 13.42 0.78
CA ALA A 16 -21.85 14.63 0.03
C ALA A 16 -23.32 15.09 0.10
N LEU A 17 -23.54 16.33 0.52
CA LEU A 17 -24.83 17.01 0.42
C LEU A 17 -25.29 17.09 -1.05
N PRO A 18 -26.59 16.98 -1.35
CA PRO A 18 -27.08 17.05 -2.72
C PRO A 18 -26.83 18.44 -3.32
N ALA A 19 -26.08 18.46 -4.43
CA ALA A 19 -25.78 19.69 -5.15
C ALA A 19 -27.03 20.21 -5.89
N ALA A 20 -27.28 21.49 -5.72
CA ALA A 20 -28.31 22.23 -6.45
C ALA A 20 -28.03 22.16 -7.96
N THR A 21 -29.07 21.84 -8.73
CA THR A 21 -29.07 21.78 -10.19
C THR A 21 -28.83 23.16 -10.79
N THR A 22 -27.66 23.35 -11.41
CA THR A 22 -27.34 24.53 -12.27
C THR A 22 -27.28 24.08 -13.73
N PRO A 23 -27.78 24.88 -14.69
CA PRO A 23 -27.94 24.43 -16.08
C PRO A 23 -26.61 24.17 -16.79
N ALA A 24 -26.61 23.15 -17.63
CA ALA A 24 -25.47 22.60 -18.34
C ALA A 24 -24.70 23.67 -19.16
N ARG A 25 -23.50 23.98 -18.68
CA ARG A 25 -22.47 24.70 -19.43
C ARG A 25 -21.66 23.69 -20.25
N ARG A 26 -21.57 23.91 -21.58
CA ARG A 26 -20.81 23.08 -22.52
C ARG A 26 -19.45 22.71 -21.95
N ALA A 27 -19.16 21.40 -21.91
CA ALA A 27 -17.96 20.85 -21.32
C ALA A 27 -16.69 21.35 -22.02
N PRO A 28 -15.68 21.84 -21.31
CA PRO A 28 -14.33 21.97 -21.84
C PRO A 28 -13.71 20.58 -22.04
N ALA A 29 -12.68 20.50 -22.89
CA ALA A 29 -11.96 19.29 -23.26
C ALA A 29 -11.81 18.30 -22.10
N SER A 30 -12.12 17.03 -22.34
CA SER A 30 -12.26 15.99 -21.34
C SER A 30 -11.10 15.96 -20.35
N ARG A 31 -11.38 16.30 -19.10
CA ARG A 31 -10.41 16.12 -18.03
C ARG A 31 -10.15 14.64 -17.89
N PRO A 32 -8.91 14.21 -17.62
CA PRO A 32 -8.62 12.81 -17.33
C PRO A 32 -9.54 12.28 -16.25
N ARG A 33 -10.22 11.18 -16.52
CA ARG A 33 -11.14 10.54 -15.55
C ARG A 33 -10.38 9.67 -14.57
N VAL A 34 -9.28 9.06 -15.04
CA VAL A 34 -8.42 8.18 -14.27
C VAL A 34 -7.03 8.79 -14.18
N ALA A 35 -6.48 8.84 -12.99
CA ALA A 35 -5.05 9.05 -12.80
C ALA A 35 -4.41 7.71 -12.44
N LEU A 36 -3.41 7.30 -13.19
CA LEU A 36 -2.65 6.08 -12.97
C LEU A 36 -1.26 6.44 -12.45
N LEU A 37 -0.94 6.03 -11.22
CA LEU A 37 0.39 6.14 -10.64
C LEU A 37 1.07 4.78 -10.71
N SER A 38 2.11 4.66 -11.53
CA SER A 38 2.84 3.42 -11.74
C SER A 38 4.22 3.43 -11.08
N ASN A 39 4.59 2.31 -10.46
CA ASN A 39 5.95 2.07 -10.01
C ASN A 39 6.64 1.10 -11.00
N PRO A 40 7.56 1.59 -11.87
CA PRO A 40 8.27 0.76 -12.84
C PRO A 40 9.07 -0.39 -12.22
N LYS A 41 9.52 -0.21 -10.97
CA LYS A 41 10.34 -1.20 -10.24
C LYS A 41 9.52 -2.30 -9.55
N SER A 42 8.19 -2.21 -9.58
CA SER A 42 7.34 -3.29 -9.08
C SER A 42 7.51 -4.54 -9.93
N THR A 43 7.55 -5.71 -9.28
CA THR A 43 7.91 -6.99 -9.92
C THR A 43 7.07 -7.30 -11.16
N GLY A 44 5.76 -7.07 -11.12
CA GLY A 44 4.86 -7.28 -12.27
C GLY A 44 5.07 -6.24 -13.37
N ASN A 45 5.43 -5.00 -13.02
CA ASN A 45 5.63 -3.93 -13.98
C ASN A 45 6.87 -4.12 -14.84
N ILE A 46 7.90 -4.84 -14.39
CA ILE A 46 9.08 -5.17 -15.21
C ILE A 46 8.66 -5.81 -16.55
N ALA A 47 7.63 -6.66 -16.54
CA ALA A 47 7.14 -7.33 -17.74
C ALA A 47 5.96 -6.62 -18.41
N GLN A 48 5.14 -5.87 -17.67
CA GLN A 48 3.83 -5.39 -18.15
C GLN A 48 3.77 -3.87 -18.42
N LEU A 49 4.73 -3.10 -17.93
CA LEU A 49 4.65 -1.63 -17.98
C LEU A 49 4.60 -1.08 -19.40
N SER A 50 5.29 -1.71 -20.35
CA SER A 50 5.24 -1.29 -21.77
C SER A 50 3.83 -1.38 -22.35
N ARG A 51 3.08 -2.45 -22.01
CA ARG A 51 1.68 -2.60 -22.41
C ARG A 51 0.80 -1.55 -21.77
N ILE A 52 1.02 -1.26 -20.48
CA ILE A 52 0.31 -0.21 -19.75
C ILE A 52 0.56 1.16 -20.36
N ARG A 53 1.82 1.49 -20.69
CA ARG A 53 2.19 2.74 -21.38
C ARG A 53 1.47 2.90 -22.72
N SER A 54 1.47 1.84 -23.55
CA SER A 54 0.75 1.84 -24.82
C SER A 54 -0.75 2.08 -24.60
N TYR A 55 -1.37 1.36 -23.68
CA TYR A 55 -2.77 1.54 -23.37
C TYR A 55 -3.07 2.98 -22.93
N CYS A 56 -2.27 3.55 -22.04
CA CYS A 56 -2.45 4.93 -21.58
C CYS A 56 -2.25 5.97 -22.71
N ALA A 57 -1.34 5.71 -23.65
CA ALA A 57 -1.10 6.60 -24.78
C ALA A 57 -2.31 6.66 -25.75
N ASP A 58 -3.05 5.55 -25.87
CA ASP A 58 -4.25 5.45 -26.71
C ASP A 58 -5.52 5.99 -26.03
N HIS A 59 -5.45 6.33 -24.70
CA HIS A 59 -6.59 6.76 -23.90
C HIS A 59 -6.37 8.15 -23.29
N SER A 60 -6.88 9.19 -23.91
CA SER A 60 -6.71 10.58 -23.47
C SER A 60 -7.41 10.94 -22.17
N ASP A 61 -8.26 10.07 -21.64
CA ASP A 61 -8.94 10.18 -20.36
C ASP A 61 -8.14 9.58 -19.19
N ILE A 62 -6.92 9.08 -19.45
CA ILE A 62 -5.98 8.59 -18.45
C ILE A 62 -4.81 9.57 -18.31
N PHE A 63 -4.57 10.04 -17.08
CA PHE A 63 -3.35 10.75 -16.72
C PHE A 63 -2.38 9.75 -16.10
N HIS A 64 -1.34 9.37 -16.84
CA HIS A 64 -0.34 8.40 -16.37
C HIS A 64 0.88 9.11 -15.80
N TYR A 65 1.28 8.74 -14.58
CA TYR A 65 2.47 9.23 -13.91
C TYR A 65 3.31 8.05 -13.38
N GLU A 66 4.60 8.06 -13.64
CA GLU A 66 5.52 7.02 -13.17
C GLU A 66 6.42 7.54 -12.07
N VAL A 67 6.61 6.74 -11.01
CA VAL A 67 7.51 7.04 -9.88
C VAL A 67 8.52 5.91 -9.71
N GLU A 68 9.79 6.22 -9.74
CA GLU A 68 10.87 5.26 -9.54
C GLU A 68 11.29 5.14 -8.08
N HIS A 69 11.01 6.15 -7.28
CA HIS A 69 11.34 6.25 -5.87
C HIS A 69 10.15 6.73 -5.04
N VAL A 70 10.09 6.28 -3.80
CA VAL A 70 8.99 6.61 -2.87
C VAL A 70 8.88 8.10 -2.58
N ASP A 71 10.00 8.82 -2.55
CA ASP A 71 10.07 10.28 -2.35
C ASP A 71 9.42 11.10 -3.47
N GLN A 72 9.26 10.52 -4.66
CA GLN A 72 8.58 11.16 -5.79
C GLN A 72 7.04 11.10 -5.69
N ILE A 73 6.49 10.32 -4.78
CA ILE A 73 5.03 10.14 -4.68
C ILE A 73 4.32 11.46 -4.34
N GLY A 74 4.91 12.32 -3.52
CA GLY A 74 4.36 13.64 -3.20
C GLY A 74 4.19 14.53 -4.43
N ASP A 75 5.21 14.61 -5.29
CA ASP A 75 5.17 15.38 -6.53
C ASP A 75 4.16 14.78 -7.53
N ALA A 76 4.13 13.45 -7.61
CA ALA A 76 3.15 12.74 -8.43
C ALA A 76 1.71 13.05 -7.99
N LEU A 77 1.41 12.97 -6.70
CA LEU A 77 0.07 13.27 -6.17
C LEU A 77 -0.29 14.75 -6.33
N THR A 78 0.68 15.66 -6.21
CA THR A 78 0.47 17.08 -6.51
C THR A 78 0.08 17.30 -7.98
N SER A 79 0.74 16.60 -8.90
CA SER A 79 0.44 16.67 -10.34
C SER A 79 -0.92 16.04 -10.64
N ILE A 80 -1.22 14.90 -10.02
CA ILE A 80 -2.51 14.20 -10.13
C ILE A 80 -3.65 15.07 -9.58
N ALA A 81 -3.47 15.74 -8.46
CA ALA A 81 -4.49 16.61 -7.88
C ALA A 81 -4.90 17.76 -8.82
N ARG A 82 -3.96 18.30 -9.61
CA ARG A 82 -4.24 19.37 -10.59
C ARG A 82 -5.20 18.95 -11.69
N VAL A 83 -5.15 17.68 -12.12
CA VAL A 83 -6.04 17.16 -13.16
C VAL A 83 -7.40 16.75 -12.62
N ARG A 84 -7.57 16.69 -11.29
CA ARG A 84 -8.82 16.36 -10.59
C ARG A 84 -9.48 15.10 -11.16
N PRO A 85 -8.81 13.95 -11.12
CA PRO A 85 -9.34 12.72 -11.65
C PRO A 85 -10.55 12.25 -10.82
N LYS A 86 -11.40 11.46 -11.44
CA LYS A 86 -12.54 10.82 -10.77
C LYS A 86 -12.09 9.61 -9.93
N MET A 87 -10.95 9.00 -10.30
CA MET A 87 -10.36 7.85 -9.64
C MET A 87 -8.83 7.94 -9.69
N LEU A 88 -8.17 7.54 -8.60
CA LEU A 88 -6.73 7.32 -8.53
C LEU A 88 -6.46 5.81 -8.56
N VAL A 89 -5.68 5.35 -9.53
CA VAL A 89 -5.28 3.96 -9.67
C VAL A 89 -3.79 3.82 -9.33
N ILE A 90 -3.45 2.93 -8.40
CA ILE A 90 -2.08 2.61 -8.05
C ILE A 90 -1.66 1.32 -8.75
N ASN A 91 -0.72 1.43 -9.67
CA ASN A 91 -0.11 0.32 -10.37
C ASN A 91 1.22 -0.03 -9.72
N GLY A 92 1.18 -0.94 -8.76
CA GLY A 92 2.34 -1.30 -7.97
C GLY A 92 2.05 -2.45 -7.00
N GLY A 93 3.02 -2.77 -6.15
CA GLY A 93 2.84 -3.71 -5.05
C GLY A 93 2.36 -3.01 -3.77
N ASP A 94 2.09 -3.81 -2.72
CA ASP A 94 1.58 -3.34 -1.41
C ASP A 94 2.42 -2.19 -0.81
N GLY A 95 3.75 -2.21 -1.01
CA GLY A 95 4.63 -1.13 -0.56
C GLY A 95 4.40 0.20 -1.29
N THR A 96 4.05 0.17 -2.59
CA THR A 96 3.70 1.37 -3.36
C THR A 96 2.35 1.93 -2.91
N VAL A 97 1.39 1.04 -2.66
CA VAL A 97 0.06 1.42 -2.12
C VAL A 97 0.21 2.05 -0.74
N GLN A 98 0.98 1.43 0.14
CA GLN A 98 1.25 1.92 1.49
C GLN A 98 1.91 3.31 1.47
N ALA A 99 2.87 3.53 0.57
CA ALA A 99 3.53 4.83 0.43
C ALA A 99 2.58 5.90 -0.11
N ALA A 100 1.71 5.56 -1.09
CA ALA A 100 0.69 6.45 -1.62
C ALA A 100 -0.35 6.82 -0.54
N LEU A 101 -0.87 5.84 0.22
CA LEU A 101 -1.78 6.09 1.34
C LEU A 101 -1.16 7.00 2.39
N THR A 102 0.10 6.76 2.73
CA THR A 102 0.86 7.57 3.69
C THR A 102 0.97 9.02 3.22
N GLU A 103 1.29 9.23 1.96
CA GLU A 103 1.46 10.57 1.41
C GLU A 103 0.11 11.29 1.19
N ILE A 104 -0.94 10.59 0.78
CA ILE A 104 -2.31 11.13 0.70
C ILE A 104 -2.77 11.64 2.08
N HIS A 105 -2.51 10.86 3.13
CA HIS A 105 -2.88 11.23 4.50
C HIS A 105 -2.11 12.44 5.02
N ASN A 106 -0.79 12.48 4.77
CA ASN A 106 0.10 13.49 5.36
C ASN A 106 0.26 14.74 4.50
N GLY A 107 0.12 14.63 3.18
CA GLY A 107 0.54 15.67 2.21
C GLY A 107 -0.54 16.68 1.84
N ARG A 108 -1.82 16.46 2.20
CA ARG A 108 -2.95 17.35 1.87
C ARG A 108 -3.08 17.72 0.38
N HIS A 109 -2.58 16.90 -0.53
CA HIS A 109 -2.55 17.17 -1.98
C HIS A 109 -3.93 17.39 -2.59
N PHE A 110 -4.98 16.80 -2.01
CA PHE A 110 -6.37 16.83 -2.48
C PHE A 110 -7.29 17.73 -1.63
N GLU A 111 -6.74 18.67 -0.87
CA GLU A 111 -7.52 19.61 -0.03
C GLU A 111 -8.51 18.89 0.92
N GLY A 112 -8.15 17.67 1.37
CA GLY A 112 -8.97 16.86 2.28
C GLY A 112 -10.00 15.95 1.60
N SER A 113 -10.12 15.98 0.27
CA SER A 113 -11.05 15.14 -0.50
C SER A 113 -10.32 14.36 -1.60
N PRO A 114 -9.53 13.33 -1.27
CA PRO A 114 -8.88 12.49 -2.27
C PRO A 114 -9.93 11.72 -3.09
N PRO A 115 -9.67 11.49 -4.40
CA PRO A 115 -10.54 10.64 -5.20
C PRO A 115 -10.53 9.20 -4.67
N PRO A 116 -11.59 8.41 -4.96
CA PRO A 116 -11.57 6.98 -4.73
C PRO A 116 -10.31 6.33 -5.32
N MET A 117 -9.76 5.36 -4.58
CA MET A 117 -8.52 4.70 -4.96
C MET A 117 -8.78 3.25 -5.38
N ALA A 118 -8.16 2.83 -6.46
CA ALA A 118 -8.10 1.44 -6.90
C ALA A 118 -6.64 0.98 -7.00
N VAL A 119 -6.43 -0.34 -7.01
CA VAL A 119 -5.09 -0.93 -7.05
C VAL A 119 -5.02 -1.95 -8.17
N ILE A 120 -3.97 -1.89 -8.99
CA ILE A 120 -3.63 -2.92 -9.98
C ILE A 120 -2.55 -3.83 -9.38
N PRO A 121 -2.73 -5.18 -9.43
CA PRO A 121 -1.83 -6.14 -8.79
C PRO A 121 -0.52 -6.30 -9.57
N SER A 122 0.42 -5.37 -9.39
CA SER A 122 1.72 -5.38 -10.08
C SER A 122 2.91 -5.61 -9.15
N GLY A 123 2.67 -5.99 -7.92
CA GLY A 123 3.67 -6.41 -6.95
C GLY A 123 3.88 -7.92 -6.96
N LYS A 124 4.53 -8.39 -5.89
CA LYS A 124 4.83 -9.81 -5.68
C LYS A 124 3.72 -10.56 -4.96
N THR A 125 3.12 -9.94 -3.94
CA THR A 125 2.10 -10.55 -3.08
C THR A 125 0.71 -9.98 -3.35
N ASN A 126 0.60 -8.65 -3.51
CA ASN A 126 -0.62 -7.94 -3.87
C ASN A 126 -1.80 -8.16 -2.90
N LEU A 127 -1.53 -8.20 -1.59
CA LEU A 127 -2.55 -8.45 -0.56
C LEU A 127 -3.69 -7.43 -0.64
N ILE A 128 -3.35 -6.14 -0.81
CA ILE A 128 -4.35 -5.07 -0.87
C ILE A 128 -5.20 -5.17 -2.13
N ALA A 129 -4.60 -5.49 -3.28
CA ALA A 129 -5.36 -5.68 -4.51
C ALA A 129 -6.32 -6.87 -4.41
N LEU A 130 -5.88 -7.97 -3.80
CA LEU A 130 -6.72 -9.17 -3.55
C LEU A 130 -7.89 -8.85 -2.63
N ASP A 131 -7.65 -8.12 -1.53
CA ASP A 131 -8.68 -7.65 -0.59
C ASP A 131 -9.74 -6.77 -1.27
N LEU A 132 -9.33 -5.95 -2.24
CA LEU A 132 -10.22 -5.13 -3.06
C LEU A 132 -10.86 -5.90 -4.23
N GLY A 133 -10.68 -7.21 -4.31
CA GLY A 133 -11.25 -8.08 -5.35
C GLY A 133 -10.58 -7.95 -6.72
N VAL A 134 -9.40 -7.33 -6.82
CA VAL A 134 -8.68 -7.16 -8.07
C VAL A 134 -7.59 -8.23 -8.21
N HIS A 135 -7.71 -9.05 -9.25
CA HIS A 135 -6.77 -10.13 -9.55
C HIS A 135 -6.65 -10.32 -11.07
N GLY A 136 -5.65 -11.09 -11.50
CA GLY A 136 -5.44 -11.42 -12.92
C GLY A 136 -4.54 -10.46 -13.67
N ASP A 137 -4.81 -10.29 -14.97
CA ASP A 137 -3.98 -9.45 -15.85
C ASP A 137 -4.12 -7.96 -15.53
N PRO A 138 -3.01 -7.22 -15.31
CA PRO A 138 -3.04 -5.80 -14.99
C PRO A 138 -3.72 -4.91 -16.04
N ILE A 139 -3.64 -5.28 -17.33
CA ILE A 139 -4.30 -4.53 -18.40
C ILE A 139 -5.81 -4.70 -18.33
N ALA A 140 -6.30 -5.92 -18.19
CA ALA A 140 -7.72 -6.18 -18.05
C ALA A 140 -8.30 -5.48 -16.81
N ALA A 141 -7.54 -5.43 -15.72
CA ALA A 141 -7.92 -4.68 -14.54
C ALA A 141 -8.01 -3.17 -14.81
N LEU A 142 -7.03 -2.60 -15.54
CA LEU A 142 -7.03 -1.18 -15.91
C LEU A 142 -8.21 -0.85 -16.84
N GLU A 143 -8.47 -1.66 -17.86
CA GLU A 143 -9.61 -1.51 -18.78
C GLU A 143 -10.92 -1.43 -18.01
N ARG A 144 -11.15 -2.38 -17.11
CA ARG A 144 -12.34 -2.40 -16.26
C ARG A 144 -12.47 -1.16 -15.37
N LEU A 145 -11.37 -0.66 -14.79
CA LEU A 145 -11.37 0.55 -13.96
C LEU A 145 -11.68 1.80 -14.81
N VAL A 146 -11.17 1.87 -16.03
CA VAL A 146 -11.47 2.96 -16.98
C VAL A 146 -12.94 2.95 -17.36
N GLU A 147 -13.53 1.79 -17.67
CA GLU A 147 -14.96 1.65 -17.91
C GLU A 147 -15.80 2.10 -16.72
N LEU A 148 -15.46 1.64 -15.51
CA LEU A 148 -16.15 2.07 -14.29
C LEU A 148 -16.07 3.58 -14.07
N ALA A 149 -14.95 4.21 -14.37
CA ALA A 149 -14.77 5.65 -14.26
C ALA A 149 -15.69 6.45 -15.21
N GLN A 150 -16.19 5.85 -16.29
CA GLN A 150 -17.15 6.48 -17.19
C GLN A 150 -18.55 6.56 -16.58
N GLY A 151 -18.94 5.60 -15.74
CA GLY A 151 -20.23 5.50 -15.06
C GLY A 151 -20.26 6.15 -13.67
N ASP A 152 -21.26 5.79 -12.88
CA ASP A 152 -21.35 6.12 -11.45
C ASP A 152 -20.51 5.12 -10.63
N LEU A 153 -19.62 5.63 -9.79
CA LEU A 153 -18.77 4.81 -8.93
C LEU A 153 -19.46 4.38 -7.63
N GLY A 154 -20.60 4.98 -7.27
CA GLY A 154 -21.22 4.81 -5.95
C GLY A 154 -21.38 3.35 -5.52
N ASN A 155 -21.85 2.51 -6.43
CA ASN A 155 -22.07 1.07 -6.16
C ASN A 155 -20.78 0.22 -6.14
N HIS A 156 -19.63 0.81 -6.47
CA HIS A 156 -18.33 0.15 -6.55
C HIS A 156 -17.34 0.65 -5.48
N LEU A 157 -17.79 1.55 -4.60
CA LEU A 157 -16.97 2.10 -3.53
C LEU A 157 -17.11 1.26 -2.26
N VAL A 158 -15.98 0.87 -1.71
CA VAL A 158 -15.89 0.19 -0.42
C VAL A 158 -15.06 1.05 0.53
N ALA A 159 -15.62 1.35 1.70
CA ALA A 159 -14.86 2.01 2.76
C ALA A 159 -13.96 0.98 3.45
N ARG A 160 -12.70 1.34 3.68
CA ARG A 160 -11.74 0.51 4.42
C ARG A 160 -11.15 1.29 5.58
N GLU A 161 -10.98 0.62 6.71
CA GLU A 161 -10.21 1.14 7.82
C GLU A 161 -8.72 1.04 7.51
N LEU A 162 -7.94 1.97 8.04
CA LEU A 162 -6.50 2.01 7.84
C LEU A 162 -5.77 2.00 9.18
N ILE A 163 -4.60 1.37 9.19
CA ILE A 163 -3.68 1.38 10.32
C ILE A 163 -2.81 2.63 10.21
N ALA A 164 -2.78 3.44 11.26
CA ALA A 164 -1.83 4.55 11.40
C ALA A 164 -0.74 4.19 12.42
N LEU A 165 0.47 3.90 11.95
CA LEU A 165 1.62 3.60 12.77
C LEU A 165 2.42 4.87 13.03
N ARG A 166 2.54 5.28 14.30
CA ARG A 166 3.37 6.40 14.74
C ARG A 166 4.59 5.90 15.51
N LYS A 167 5.71 6.55 15.26
CA LYS A 167 6.90 6.45 16.10
C LYS A 167 6.87 7.60 17.11
N ASP A 168 7.33 7.35 18.32
CA ASP A 168 7.43 8.39 19.36
C ASP A 168 8.12 9.66 18.82
N GLY A 169 7.48 10.82 19.03
CA GLY A 169 7.95 12.12 18.56
C GLY A 169 7.73 12.39 17.06
N SER A 170 7.06 11.49 16.33
CA SER A 170 6.69 11.73 14.92
C SER A 170 5.24 12.18 14.80
N GLU A 171 5.02 13.32 14.15
CA GLU A 171 3.66 13.79 13.82
C GLU A 171 3.09 13.12 12.58
N ARG A 172 3.95 12.56 11.72
CA ARG A 172 3.55 11.93 10.45
C ARG A 172 3.45 10.41 10.60
N PRO A 173 2.25 9.83 10.70
CA PRO A 173 2.09 8.39 10.75
C PRO A 173 2.42 7.74 9.40
N VAL A 174 2.84 6.48 9.45
CA VAL A 174 2.85 5.58 8.30
C VAL A 174 1.47 4.93 8.20
N ILE A 175 0.83 5.03 7.06
CA ILE A 175 -0.52 4.51 6.82
C ILE A 175 -0.44 3.21 6.03
N GLY A 176 -1.21 2.21 6.43
CA GLY A 176 -1.27 0.91 5.75
C GLY A 176 -2.50 0.10 6.13
N MET A 177 -2.61 -1.10 5.58
CA MET A 177 -3.70 -2.05 5.86
C MET A 177 -3.21 -3.33 6.54
N PHE A 178 -1.90 -3.53 6.58
CA PHE A 178 -1.26 -4.69 7.19
C PHE A 178 0.02 -4.28 7.91
N LEU A 179 0.17 -4.69 9.16
CA LEU A 179 1.37 -4.52 9.96
C LEU A 179 1.82 -5.86 10.51
N GLY A 180 2.99 -6.31 10.11
CA GLY A 180 3.69 -7.44 10.71
C GLY A 180 4.82 -6.96 11.61
N GLY A 181 4.89 -7.47 12.83
CA GLY A 181 5.86 -7.03 13.82
C GLY A 181 6.51 -8.15 14.62
N ALA A 182 7.26 -7.74 15.64
CA ALA A 182 7.98 -8.60 16.58
C ALA A 182 9.03 -9.50 15.90
N GLY A 183 9.16 -10.76 16.29
CA GLY A 183 10.15 -11.69 15.75
C GLY A 183 10.05 -11.91 14.25
N LEU A 184 8.88 -11.78 13.65
CA LEU A 184 8.70 -11.84 12.20
C LEU A 184 9.47 -10.72 11.51
N ALA A 185 9.35 -9.47 11.99
CA ALA A 185 10.06 -8.34 11.42
C ALA A 185 11.58 -8.53 11.50
N ASP A 186 12.08 -8.97 12.65
CA ASP A 186 13.51 -9.29 12.84
C ASP A 186 13.98 -10.40 11.89
N THR A 187 13.15 -11.42 11.65
CA THR A 187 13.45 -12.53 10.74
C THR A 187 13.46 -12.07 9.28
N MET A 188 12.51 -11.22 8.88
CA MET A 188 12.47 -10.65 7.53
C MET A 188 13.67 -9.74 7.26
N LEU A 189 14.06 -8.92 8.24
CA LEU A 189 15.26 -8.08 8.14
C LEU A 189 16.54 -8.93 8.04
N TYR A 190 16.61 -10.03 8.79
CA TYR A 190 17.71 -11.00 8.68
C TYR A 190 17.78 -11.60 7.27
N CYS A 191 16.66 -12.09 6.73
CA CYS A 191 16.58 -12.63 5.38
C CYS A 191 17.05 -11.59 4.33
N ARG A 192 16.53 -10.37 4.44
CA ARG A 192 16.87 -9.27 3.54
C ARG A 192 18.35 -8.90 3.57
N ASN A 193 18.94 -8.83 4.77
CA ASN A 193 20.29 -8.30 4.95
C ASN A 193 21.38 -9.36 4.85
N LYS A 194 21.07 -10.63 5.10
CA LYS A 194 22.05 -11.72 5.16
C LYS A 194 21.87 -12.80 4.09
N ILE A 195 20.64 -13.08 3.69
CA ILE A 195 20.34 -14.19 2.76
C ILE A 195 20.16 -13.70 1.34
N TYR A 196 19.41 -12.61 1.12
CA TYR A 196 19.20 -12.07 -0.24
C TYR A 196 20.49 -11.64 -0.95
N PRO A 197 21.51 -11.07 -0.29
CA PRO A 197 22.78 -10.77 -0.94
C PRO A 197 23.50 -11.98 -1.54
N LEU A 198 23.11 -13.23 -1.14
CA LEU A 198 23.64 -14.45 -1.73
C LEU A 198 23.12 -14.73 -3.16
N GLY A 199 22.18 -13.92 -3.66
CA GLY A 199 21.64 -14.05 -5.02
C GLY A 199 20.75 -15.28 -5.24
N LEU A 200 20.31 -15.96 -4.19
CA LEU A 200 19.53 -17.19 -4.28
C LEU A 200 18.05 -16.88 -4.64
N PRO A 201 17.35 -17.82 -5.32
CA PRO A 201 15.91 -17.73 -5.51
C PRO A 201 15.17 -17.52 -4.19
N ASN A 202 14.07 -16.76 -4.23
CA ASN A 202 13.33 -16.38 -3.02
C ASN A 202 12.87 -17.58 -2.18
N ALA A 203 12.38 -18.64 -2.82
CA ALA A 203 11.95 -19.86 -2.11
C ALA A 203 13.11 -20.49 -1.29
N ILE A 204 14.31 -20.53 -1.87
CA ILE A 204 15.51 -21.02 -1.20
C ILE A 204 15.92 -20.06 -0.07
N SER A 205 15.89 -18.76 -0.33
CA SER A 205 16.23 -17.75 0.69
C SER A 205 15.31 -17.82 1.90
N HIS A 206 14.01 -17.99 1.69
CA HIS A 206 13.04 -18.18 2.77
C HIS A 206 13.22 -19.51 3.49
N GLY A 207 13.48 -20.59 2.75
CA GLY A 207 13.78 -21.90 3.31
C GLY A 207 15.02 -21.89 4.24
N LEU A 208 16.12 -21.27 3.77
CA LEU A 208 17.34 -21.12 4.58
C LEU A 208 17.09 -20.27 5.84
N THR A 209 16.31 -19.20 5.69
CA THR A 209 15.94 -18.35 6.84
C THR A 209 15.12 -19.14 7.87
N ALA A 210 14.16 -19.94 7.42
CA ALA A 210 13.33 -20.79 8.29
C ALA A 210 14.19 -21.85 9.00
N ILE A 211 15.10 -22.50 8.28
CA ILE A 211 16.04 -23.48 8.85
C ILE A 211 16.95 -22.81 9.90
N ALA A 212 17.52 -21.65 9.60
CA ALA A 212 18.36 -20.91 10.54
C ALA A 212 17.59 -20.51 11.81
N LEU A 213 16.32 -20.12 11.65
CA LEU A 213 15.45 -19.80 12.78
C LEU A 213 15.14 -21.04 13.63
N LEU A 214 14.77 -22.15 12.97
CA LEU A 214 14.49 -23.41 13.66
C LEU A 214 15.73 -23.95 14.40
N PHE A 215 16.89 -23.94 13.74
CA PHE A 215 18.16 -24.33 14.35
C PHE A 215 18.45 -23.48 15.59
N ARG A 216 18.27 -22.19 15.53
CA ARG A 216 18.43 -21.29 16.67
C ARG A 216 17.47 -21.59 17.81
N LEU A 217 16.20 -21.87 17.50
CA LEU A 217 15.17 -22.17 18.50
C LEU A 217 15.52 -23.50 19.24
N LEU A 218 15.99 -24.49 18.51
CA LEU A 218 16.32 -25.82 19.07
C LEU A 218 17.67 -25.82 19.79
N SER A 219 18.70 -25.18 19.24
CA SER A 219 20.06 -25.24 19.81
C SER A 219 20.30 -24.21 20.92
N GLY A 220 19.52 -23.14 20.98
CA GLY A 220 19.75 -22.03 21.90
C GLY A 220 21.05 -21.23 21.66
N ILE A 221 21.82 -21.60 20.62
CA ILE A 221 23.12 -21.00 20.31
C ILE A 221 22.95 -19.53 19.93
N LYS A 222 23.81 -18.70 20.48
CA LYS A 222 23.91 -17.27 20.14
C LYS A 222 25.05 -17.08 19.15
N ALA A 223 24.76 -16.98 17.86
CA ALA A 223 25.74 -16.67 16.84
C ALA A 223 25.28 -15.48 15.98
N SER A 224 26.22 -14.66 15.58
CA SER A 224 25.93 -13.43 14.78
C SER A 224 25.40 -13.72 13.38
N PHE A 225 25.59 -14.94 12.89
CA PHE A 225 25.06 -15.41 11.62
C PHE A 225 23.65 -16.00 11.71
N LEU A 226 23.07 -16.13 12.91
CA LEU A 226 21.70 -16.60 13.12
C LEU A 226 20.72 -15.42 13.29
N PRO A 227 19.42 -15.62 12.99
CA PRO A 227 18.41 -14.58 13.19
C PRO A 227 18.42 -14.06 14.65
N PRO A 228 18.19 -12.76 14.91
CA PRO A 228 18.20 -12.21 16.26
C PRO A 228 17.07 -12.80 17.12
N LYS A 229 17.21 -12.83 18.45
CA LYS A 229 16.11 -13.19 19.35
C LYS A 229 15.05 -12.12 19.30
N ALA A 230 13.77 -12.52 19.33
CA ALA A 230 12.67 -11.61 19.51
C ALA A 230 12.90 -10.70 20.74
N ARG A 231 12.76 -9.40 20.57
CA ARG A 231 12.93 -8.42 21.65
C ARG A 231 11.70 -8.46 22.55
N PRO A 232 11.85 -8.13 23.84
CA PRO A 232 10.68 -7.91 24.68
C PRO A 232 9.83 -6.79 24.09
N LEU A 233 8.54 -7.01 24.00
CA LEU A 233 7.56 -6.05 23.49
C LEU A 233 6.39 -6.02 24.46
N GLU A 234 5.89 -4.83 24.73
CA GLU A 234 4.63 -4.61 25.42
C GLU A 234 3.59 -4.24 24.37
N VAL A 235 2.49 -5.00 24.35
CA VAL A 235 1.33 -4.73 23.51
C VAL A 235 0.17 -4.37 24.41
N SER A 236 -0.33 -3.14 24.29
CA SER A 236 -1.49 -2.67 25.02
C SER A 236 -2.56 -2.14 24.06
N THR A 237 -3.80 -2.29 24.45
CA THR A 237 -4.95 -1.70 23.75
C THR A 237 -5.75 -0.85 24.73
N SER A 238 -6.55 0.07 24.22
CA SER A 238 -7.42 0.92 25.03
C SER A 238 -8.45 0.13 25.86
N SER A 239 -8.75 -1.10 25.45
CA SER A 239 -9.78 -1.95 26.07
C SER A 239 -9.25 -3.18 26.81
N THR A 240 -7.96 -3.47 26.74
CA THR A 240 -7.40 -4.74 27.23
C THR A 240 -6.18 -4.50 28.10
N LYS A 241 -5.91 -5.45 29.02
CA LYS A 241 -4.68 -5.45 29.82
C LYS A 241 -3.47 -5.53 28.88
N SER A 242 -2.39 -4.83 29.24
CA SER A 242 -1.14 -4.92 28.49
C SER A 242 -0.55 -6.32 28.56
N LEU A 243 -0.03 -6.80 27.45
CA LEU A 243 0.69 -8.06 27.31
C LEU A 243 2.17 -7.75 27.11
N THR A 244 3.00 -8.17 28.07
CA THR A 244 4.46 -8.01 27.95
C THR A 244 5.10 -9.38 27.73
N GLY A 245 5.95 -9.47 26.69
CA GLY A 245 6.62 -10.74 26.38
C GLY A 245 7.53 -10.66 25.17
N ARG A 246 8.06 -11.81 24.77
CA ARG A 246 8.83 -11.99 23.52
C ARG A 246 7.94 -12.68 22.51
N PHE A 247 7.29 -11.88 21.68
CA PHE A 247 6.38 -12.40 20.68
C PHE A 247 7.15 -12.83 19.42
N SER A 248 6.85 -14.01 18.91
CA SER A 248 7.39 -14.47 17.63
C SER A 248 6.72 -13.72 16.46
N LEU A 249 5.48 -13.35 16.65
CA LEU A 249 4.65 -12.69 15.63
C LEU A 249 3.64 -11.76 16.29
N VAL A 250 3.52 -10.57 15.78
CA VAL A 250 2.39 -9.65 16.00
C VAL A 250 1.88 -9.24 14.63
N ILE A 251 0.59 -9.43 14.39
CA ILE A 251 -0.09 -8.99 13.17
C ILE A 251 -1.22 -8.05 13.57
N VAL A 252 -1.30 -6.92 12.90
CA VAL A 252 -2.44 -6.03 12.89
C VAL A 252 -2.88 -5.88 11.44
N THR A 253 -4.14 -6.10 11.15
CA THR A 253 -4.65 -6.03 9.78
C THR A 253 -6.05 -5.45 9.76
N THR A 254 -6.35 -4.73 8.69
CA THR A 254 -7.69 -4.25 8.32
C THR A 254 -8.15 -4.87 6.99
N LEU A 255 -7.39 -5.85 6.46
CA LEU A 255 -7.80 -6.67 5.33
C LEU A 255 -8.94 -7.62 5.74
N GLU A 256 -9.89 -7.83 4.85
CA GLU A 256 -11.05 -8.71 5.02
C GLU A 256 -10.89 -10.07 4.33
#